data_04c73980420f4e09f2bf515f4a0310a4
#
_entry.id   04c73980420f4e09f2bf515f4a0310a4
#
_cell.length_a   1.000
_cell.length_b   1.000
_cell.length_c   1.000
_cell.angle_alpha   90.00
_cell.angle_beta   90.00
_cell.angle_gamma   90.00
#
_symmetry.space_group_name_H-M   'P 1'
#
loop_
_entity.id
_entity.type
_entity.pdbx_description
1 polymer ?
#
loop_
_entity_poly.entity_id
_entity_poly.type
_entity_poly.pdbx_seq_one_letter_code
_entity_poly.pdbx_strand_id
1 'polypeptide(L)'
;MRFYLKDCVQARKSGGRQANLKRCAKKMKKSSQPQYIEQQNLIEIKDEGRSFQLHPDAFTAWKKMKDAARTEGIRLYVVSAFRSFRRQSEIIEKKREKGVSEEDIFKVCTPPGSSEHHTGRAVDINTKGFPALEEDFEKSEAFKWLSLNAKDFGFRLSYPKGNRFGMVYEPWHWFYDETTQKAASLDLASAP
;
A
#
# COMPACT_ATOMS: atom_id res chain seq x y z
N MET A 1 0.09 -10.53 17.85
CA MET A 1 -1.03 -11.28 18.46
C MET A 1 -1.24 -11.02 19.95
N ARG A 2 -0.23 -10.65 20.75
CA ARG A 2 -0.39 -10.38 22.20
C ARG A 2 -0.90 -8.97 22.57
N PHE A 3 -0.82 -7.98 21.72
CA PHE A 3 -1.23 -6.60 22.01
C PHE A 3 -2.75 -6.36 21.87
N TYR A 4 -3.46 -7.13 21.02
CA TYR A 4 -4.91 -7.00 20.87
C TYR A 4 -5.73 -7.65 22.01
N LEU A 5 -5.10 -8.51 22.84
CA LEU A 5 -5.77 -9.20 23.95
C LEU A 5 -5.84 -8.36 25.24
N LYS A 6 -5.03 -7.31 25.40
CA LYS A 6 -5.05 -6.51 26.64
C LYS A 6 -6.28 -5.62 26.76
N ASP A 7 -6.77 -5.06 25.66
CA ASP A 7 -7.96 -4.17 25.69
C ASP A 7 -9.26 -4.96 25.91
N CYS A 8 -9.31 -6.24 25.51
CA CYS A 8 -10.43 -7.13 25.83
C CYS A 8 -10.48 -7.60 27.28
N VAL A 9 -9.37 -7.58 28.01
CA VAL A 9 -9.30 -8.05 29.40
C VAL A 9 -9.75 -6.97 30.38
N GLN A 10 -9.56 -5.68 30.06
CA GLN A 10 -9.96 -4.57 30.93
C GLN A 10 -11.48 -4.34 30.95
N ALA A 11 -12.20 -4.75 29.89
CA ALA A 11 -13.67 -4.66 29.80
C ALA A 11 -14.43 -5.68 30.67
N ARG A 12 -13.74 -6.55 31.41
CA ARG A 12 -14.36 -7.60 32.23
C ARG A 12 -14.93 -7.13 33.58
N LYS A 13 -14.82 -5.84 33.92
CA LYS A 13 -15.20 -5.32 35.24
C LYS A 13 -16.48 -4.50 35.32
N SER A 14 -17.21 -4.30 34.22
CA SER A 14 -18.52 -3.64 34.27
C SER A 14 -19.57 -4.37 33.43
N GLY A 15 -20.74 -4.55 33.97
CA GLY A 15 -21.83 -5.48 33.63
C GLY A 15 -22.54 -5.34 32.28
N GLY A 16 -21.86 -4.97 31.19
CA GLY A 16 -22.46 -4.87 29.84
C GLY A 16 -21.92 -5.92 28.85
N ARG A 17 -21.77 -7.17 29.26
CA ARG A 17 -20.87 -8.16 28.64
C ARG A 17 -21.28 -8.71 27.27
N GLN A 18 -22.54 -8.84 26.95
CA GLN A 18 -22.95 -9.52 25.70
C GLN A 18 -23.07 -8.57 24.49
N ALA A 19 -23.49 -7.34 24.72
CA ALA A 19 -23.62 -6.35 23.65
C ALA A 19 -22.26 -5.87 23.10
N ASN A 20 -21.27 -5.71 23.99
CA ASN A 20 -19.91 -5.30 23.60
C ASN A 20 -19.13 -6.42 22.89
N LEU A 21 -19.30 -7.68 23.27
CA LEU A 21 -18.70 -8.82 22.57
C LEU A 21 -19.26 -9.01 21.15
N LYS A 22 -20.59 -8.86 20.98
CA LYS A 22 -21.22 -8.92 19.65
C LYS A 22 -20.82 -7.73 18.77
N ARG A 23 -20.65 -6.54 19.36
CA ARG A 23 -20.18 -5.33 18.65
C ARG A 23 -18.70 -5.45 18.27
N CYS A 24 -17.85 -5.99 19.15
CA CYS A 24 -16.44 -6.26 18.86
C CYS A 24 -16.30 -7.38 17.80
N ALA A 25 -17.06 -8.48 17.90
CA ALA A 25 -17.08 -9.54 16.92
C ALA A 25 -17.65 -9.09 15.55
N LYS A 26 -18.63 -8.17 15.53
CA LYS A 26 -19.15 -7.57 14.29
C LYS A 26 -18.15 -6.61 13.64
N LYS A 27 -17.32 -5.94 14.46
CA LYS A 27 -16.22 -5.08 14.02
C LYS A 27 -15.01 -5.88 13.49
N MET A 28 -14.79 -7.10 14.00
CA MET A 28 -13.74 -8.01 13.53
C MET A 28 -14.08 -8.74 12.21
N LYS A 29 -15.32 -8.63 11.70
CA LYS A 29 -15.75 -9.31 10.46
C LYS A 29 -15.32 -8.61 9.17
N LYS A 30 -14.41 -7.63 9.20
CA LYS A 30 -13.99 -6.93 7.98
C LYS A 30 -12.54 -6.47 7.96
N SER A 31 -11.62 -7.41 7.97
CA SER A 31 -10.37 -7.24 7.25
C SER A 31 -10.24 -8.41 6.29
N SER A 32 -10.84 -8.29 5.13
CA SER A 32 -10.61 -9.18 3.99
C SER A 32 -9.24 -8.89 3.35
N GLN A 33 -8.40 -8.15 4.03
CA GLN A 33 -7.07 -7.81 3.54
C GLN A 33 -6.12 -8.98 3.72
N PRO A 34 -5.28 -9.26 2.73
CA PRO A 34 -4.24 -10.28 2.85
C PRO A 34 -3.33 -10.01 4.04
N GLN A 35 -2.74 -11.08 4.58
CA GLN A 35 -1.70 -10.98 5.59
C GLN A 35 -0.35 -11.10 4.90
N TYR A 36 0.55 -10.19 5.22
CA TYR A 36 1.89 -10.13 4.66
C TYR A 36 2.93 -10.36 5.74
N ILE A 37 4.01 -11.02 5.37
CA ILE A 37 5.21 -11.18 6.21
C ILE A 37 6.11 -9.97 5.98
N GLU A 38 6.74 -9.47 7.04
CA GLU A 38 7.74 -8.42 6.93
C GLU A 38 8.99 -8.96 6.22
N GLN A 39 9.28 -8.40 5.05
CA GLN A 39 10.36 -8.86 4.19
C GLN A 39 11.73 -8.51 4.78
N GLN A 40 12.67 -9.46 4.73
CA GLN A 40 14.04 -9.29 5.20
C GLN A 40 15.04 -9.13 4.03
N ASN A 41 14.72 -9.70 2.86
CA ASN A 41 15.55 -9.55 1.67
C ASN A 41 15.22 -8.25 0.95
N LEU A 42 15.86 -7.17 1.39
CA LEU A 42 15.65 -5.82 0.88
C LEU A 42 16.97 -5.23 0.40
N ILE A 43 16.90 -4.44 -0.66
CA ILE A 43 18.02 -3.62 -1.14
C ILE A 43 17.72 -2.14 -0.90
N GLU A 44 18.74 -1.39 -0.53
CA GLU A 44 18.65 0.06 -0.44
C GLU A 44 18.77 0.69 -1.82
N ILE A 45 17.88 1.62 -2.10
CA ILE A 45 17.87 2.41 -3.33
C ILE A 45 17.85 3.91 -3.01
N LYS A 46 18.40 4.72 -3.91
CA LYS A 46 18.31 6.19 -3.84
C LYS A 46 17.41 6.71 -4.95
N ASP A 47 16.46 7.55 -4.60
CA ASP A 47 15.57 8.23 -5.53
C ASP A 47 15.32 9.67 -5.08
N GLU A 48 15.56 10.65 -5.96
CA GLU A 48 15.46 12.09 -5.70
C GLU A 48 16.13 12.50 -4.36
N GLY A 49 17.36 11.98 -4.10
CA GLY A 49 18.15 12.27 -2.90
C GLY A 49 17.69 11.62 -1.60
N ARG A 50 16.65 10.78 -1.63
CA ARG A 50 16.13 10.03 -0.49
C ARG A 50 16.47 8.54 -0.62
N SER A 51 16.69 7.87 0.52
CA SER A 51 16.90 6.42 0.58
C SER A 51 15.61 5.69 0.87
N PHE A 52 15.41 4.56 0.18
CA PHE A 52 14.28 3.65 0.33
C PHE A 52 14.78 2.21 0.30
N GLN A 53 13.95 1.27 0.72
CA GLN A 53 14.22 -0.16 0.63
C GLN A 53 13.16 -0.83 -0.23
N LEU A 54 13.57 -1.73 -1.12
CA LEU A 54 12.69 -2.53 -1.97
C LEU A 54 13.13 -3.98 -2.03
N HIS A 55 12.18 -4.87 -2.32
CA HIS A 55 12.50 -6.22 -2.75
C HIS A 55 13.29 -6.18 -4.07
N PRO A 56 14.34 -7.01 -4.28
CA PRO A 56 15.19 -6.95 -5.48
C PRO A 56 14.44 -7.00 -6.80
N ASP A 57 13.40 -7.86 -6.91
CA ASP A 57 12.59 -7.97 -8.13
C ASP A 57 11.77 -6.70 -8.38
N ALA A 58 11.13 -6.17 -7.32
CA ALA A 58 10.38 -4.93 -7.40
C ALA A 58 11.28 -3.75 -7.80
N PHE A 59 12.51 -3.71 -7.30
CA PHE A 59 13.48 -2.69 -7.72
C PHE A 59 13.85 -2.81 -9.20
N THR A 60 14.11 -4.03 -9.66
CA THR A 60 14.45 -4.27 -11.07
C THR A 60 13.30 -3.83 -11.99
N ALA A 61 12.09 -4.17 -11.63
CA ALA A 61 10.87 -3.78 -12.35
C ALA A 61 10.64 -2.25 -12.29
N TRP A 62 10.78 -1.66 -11.10
CA TRP A 62 10.68 -0.21 -10.90
C TRP A 62 11.67 0.56 -11.77
N LYS A 63 12.93 0.13 -11.81
CA LYS A 63 13.96 0.78 -12.64
C LYS A 63 13.58 0.77 -14.11
N LYS A 64 13.14 -0.38 -14.64
CA LYS A 64 12.68 -0.50 -16.03
C LYS A 64 11.50 0.41 -16.31
N MET A 65 10.49 0.41 -15.42
CA MET A 65 9.31 1.24 -15.55
C MET A 65 9.65 2.74 -15.53
N LYS A 66 10.51 3.16 -14.60
CA LYS A 66 10.97 4.55 -14.48
C LYS A 66 11.76 5.00 -15.70
N ASP A 67 12.63 4.13 -16.23
CA ASP A 67 13.41 4.42 -17.44
C ASP A 67 12.51 4.52 -18.67
N ALA A 68 11.53 3.63 -18.84
CA ALA A 68 10.57 3.70 -19.93
C ALA A 68 9.73 4.99 -19.86
N ALA A 69 9.17 5.34 -18.70
CA ALA A 69 8.44 6.59 -18.51
C ALA A 69 9.30 7.81 -18.90
N ARG A 70 10.58 7.79 -18.52
CA ARG A 70 11.51 8.89 -18.84
C ARG A 70 11.73 9.06 -20.34
N THR A 71 11.75 7.99 -21.13
CA THR A 71 11.89 8.11 -22.60
C THR A 71 10.70 8.81 -23.25
N GLU A 72 9.55 8.80 -22.58
CA GLU A 72 8.32 9.50 -22.98
C GLU A 72 8.17 10.88 -22.29
N GLY A 73 9.23 11.37 -21.64
CA GLY A 73 9.22 12.66 -20.96
C GLY A 73 8.54 12.66 -19.58
N ILE A 74 8.11 11.51 -19.09
CA ILE A 74 7.42 11.37 -17.81
C ILE A 74 8.44 11.13 -16.68
N ARG A 75 8.43 11.97 -15.66
CA ARG A 75 9.30 11.82 -14.49
C ARG A 75 8.55 11.19 -13.32
N LEU A 76 8.96 9.99 -12.93
CA LEU A 76 8.44 9.28 -11.78
C LEU A 76 9.47 9.29 -10.64
N TYR A 77 9.02 9.40 -9.39
CA TYR A 77 9.86 9.20 -8.22
C TYR A 77 9.11 8.52 -7.07
N VAL A 78 9.88 7.88 -6.19
CA VAL A 78 9.36 7.17 -5.02
C VAL A 78 9.10 8.16 -3.88
N VAL A 79 7.92 8.08 -3.28
CA VAL A 79 7.53 8.80 -2.06
C VAL A 79 7.66 7.91 -0.83
N SER A 80 7.27 6.63 -0.96
CA SER A 80 7.35 5.63 0.09
C SER A 80 7.55 4.24 -0.56
N ALA A 81 8.22 3.35 0.16
CA ALA A 81 8.47 1.98 -0.27
C ALA A 81 8.32 1.01 0.91
N PHE A 82 9.29 0.14 1.19
CA PHE A 82 9.21 -0.77 2.32
C PHE A 82 8.88 -0.05 3.63
N ARG A 83 8.03 -0.70 4.42
CA ARG A 83 7.59 -0.23 5.74
C ARG A 83 7.52 -1.40 6.70
N SER A 84 8.31 -1.36 7.78
CA SER A 84 8.27 -2.38 8.82
C SER A 84 6.95 -2.38 9.59
N PHE A 85 6.62 -3.49 10.26
CA PHE A 85 5.48 -3.57 11.18
C PHE A 85 5.56 -2.51 12.27
N ARG A 86 6.76 -2.29 12.81
CA ARG A 86 7.00 -1.24 13.79
C ARG A 86 6.65 0.14 13.24
N ARG A 87 7.14 0.46 12.04
CA ARG A 87 6.86 1.76 11.41
C ARG A 87 5.38 1.95 11.11
N GLN A 88 4.68 0.90 10.71
CA GLN A 88 3.23 0.94 10.51
C GLN A 88 2.48 1.23 11.82
N SER A 89 2.89 0.59 12.92
CA SER A 89 2.33 0.85 14.26
C SER A 89 2.54 2.31 14.68
N GLU A 90 3.74 2.86 14.49
CA GLU A 90 4.06 4.25 14.79
C GLU A 90 3.20 5.25 14.01
N ILE A 91 2.90 4.94 12.74
CA ILE A 91 2.03 5.80 11.91
C ILE A 91 0.59 5.80 12.46
N ILE A 92 0.08 4.64 12.82
CA ILE A 92 -1.26 4.48 13.39
C ILE A 92 -1.34 5.22 14.72
N GLU A 93 -0.35 5.03 15.61
CA GLU A 93 -0.33 5.67 16.92
C GLU A 93 -0.30 7.21 16.81
N LYS A 94 0.52 7.76 15.92
CA LYS A 94 0.53 9.21 15.65
C LYS A 94 -0.81 9.76 15.16
N LYS A 95 -1.62 8.97 14.47
CA LYS A 95 -2.97 9.37 14.07
C LYS A 95 -3.93 9.33 15.27
N ARG A 96 -3.79 8.34 16.17
CA ARG A 96 -4.54 8.25 17.43
C ARG A 96 -4.24 9.45 18.34
N GLU A 97 -2.97 9.78 18.51
CA GLU A 97 -2.52 10.95 19.28
C GLU A 97 -3.11 12.27 18.75
N LYS A 98 -3.38 12.35 17.44
CA LYS A 98 -4.06 13.48 16.80
C LYS A 98 -5.58 13.44 16.91
N GLY A 99 -6.15 12.45 17.63
CA GLY A 99 -7.58 12.31 17.82
C GLY A 99 -8.34 11.76 16.61
N VAL A 100 -7.66 11.16 15.60
CA VAL A 100 -8.33 10.54 14.46
C VAL A 100 -9.02 9.26 14.92
N SER A 101 -10.26 9.05 14.51
CA SER A 101 -11.03 7.85 14.90
C SER A 101 -10.42 6.58 14.32
N GLU A 102 -10.57 5.43 15.05
CA GLU A 102 -10.12 4.12 14.55
C GLU A 102 -10.72 3.81 13.16
N GLU A 103 -11.98 4.17 12.96
CA GLU A 103 -12.66 3.96 11.67
C GLU A 103 -11.96 4.73 10.54
N ASP A 104 -11.61 6.00 10.75
CA ASP A 104 -10.96 6.83 9.74
C ASP A 104 -9.49 6.44 9.56
N ILE A 105 -8.81 6.03 10.64
CA ILE A 105 -7.45 5.50 10.55
C ILE A 105 -7.42 4.29 9.60
N PHE A 106 -8.34 3.32 9.77
CA PHE A 106 -8.33 2.09 8.97
C PHE A 106 -8.95 2.21 7.58
N LYS A 107 -9.46 3.39 7.21
CA LYS A 107 -9.76 3.73 5.81
C LYS A 107 -8.50 4.08 5.01
N VAL A 108 -7.48 4.63 5.68
CA VAL A 108 -6.23 5.16 5.07
C VAL A 108 -4.97 4.40 5.49
N CYS A 109 -5.04 3.54 6.48
CA CYS A 109 -3.92 2.77 6.99
C CYS A 109 -4.37 1.34 7.30
N THR A 110 -3.72 0.37 6.71
CA THR A 110 -3.93 -1.04 7.09
C THR A 110 -3.26 -1.36 8.43
N PRO A 111 -3.78 -2.31 9.21
CA PRO A 111 -3.09 -2.79 10.41
C PRO A 111 -1.69 -3.35 10.08
N PRO A 112 -0.75 -3.37 11.05
CA PRO A 112 0.49 -4.11 10.91
C PRO A 112 0.22 -5.58 10.54
N GLY A 113 0.95 -6.07 9.54
CA GLY A 113 0.72 -7.38 8.94
C GLY A 113 -0.22 -7.38 7.74
N SER A 114 -0.95 -6.28 7.45
CA SER A 114 -1.87 -6.20 6.31
C SER A 114 -1.46 -5.14 5.28
N SER A 115 -0.33 -4.47 5.45
CA SER A 115 0.17 -3.49 4.48
C SER A 115 1.03 -4.15 3.41
N GLU A 116 0.76 -3.88 2.15
CA GLU A 116 1.58 -4.33 1.01
C GLU A 116 3.02 -3.80 1.11
N HIS A 117 3.25 -2.65 1.75
CA HIS A 117 4.58 -2.11 2.00
C HIS A 117 5.49 -3.02 2.84
N HIS A 118 4.94 -3.93 3.65
CA HIS A 118 5.73 -4.90 4.42
C HIS A 118 6.49 -5.89 3.54
N THR A 119 6.03 -6.10 2.32
CA THR A 119 6.66 -7.00 1.35
C THR A 119 7.87 -6.40 0.65
N GLY A 120 8.09 -5.08 0.75
CA GLY A 120 9.05 -4.35 -0.08
C GLY A 120 8.68 -4.32 -1.57
N ARG A 121 7.45 -4.72 -1.93
CA ARG A 121 6.95 -4.78 -3.31
C ARG A 121 5.98 -3.63 -3.63
N ALA A 122 5.54 -2.86 -2.65
CA ALA A 122 4.71 -1.67 -2.86
C ALA A 122 5.57 -0.41 -2.94
N VAL A 123 5.20 0.48 -3.85
CA VAL A 123 5.77 1.80 -4.03
C VAL A 123 4.67 2.84 -4.11
N ASP A 124 4.82 3.91 -3.34
CA ASP A 124 4.04 5.13 -3.53
C ASP A 124 4.80 6.03 -4.49
N ILE A 125 4.19 6.34 -5.62
CA ILE A 125 4.80 7.06 -6.74
C ILE A 125 4.24 8.48 -6.81
N ASN A 126 5.08 9.44 -7.18
CA ASN A 126 4.64 10.79 -7.50
C ASN A 126 5.42 11.36 -8.70
N THR A 127 5.02 12.55 -9.11
CA THR A 127 5.69 13.38 -10.13
C THR A 127 5.75 14.83 -9.68
N LYS A 128 6.63 15.61 -10.29
CA LYS A 128 6.79 17.03 -9.93
C LYS A 128 5.49 17.82 -10.21
N GLY A 129 5.17 18.74 -9.32
CA GLY A 129 3.99 19.62 -9.44
C GLY A 129 2.72 19.10 -8.76
N PHE A 130 2.78 17.92 -8.15
CA PHE A 130 1.65 17.34 -7.41
C PHE A 130 2.03 17.07 -5.95
N PRO A 131 1.11 17.33 -5.00
CA PRO A 131 1.33 16.97 -3.60
C PRO A 131 1.47 15.44 -3.47
N ALA A 132 2.36 15.01 -2.57
CA ALA A 132 2.60 13.59 -2.35
C ALA A 132 1.46 12.95 -1.55
N LEU A 133 1.03 11.74 -1.94
CA LEU A 133 -0.02 10.96 -1.29
C LEU A 133 -1.38 11.66 -1.27
N GLU A 134 -1.70 12.35 -2.35
CA GLU A 134 -2.97 13.04 -2.55
C GLU A 134 -3.66 12.59 -3.84
N GLU A 135 -4.99 12.58 -3.84
CA GLU A 135 -5.78 12.12 -4.99
C GLU A 135 -5.53 12.95 -6.26
N ASP A 136 -5.07 14.18 -6.11
CA ASP A 136 -4.75 15.06 -7.24
C ASP A 136 -3.69 14.47 -8.18
N PHE A 137 -2.88 13.50 -7.71
CA PHE A 137 -1.95 12.77 -8.56
C PHE A 137 -2.64 12.09 -9.76
N GLU A 138 -3.92 11.71 -9.64
CA GLU A 138 -4.69 11.13 -10.75
C GLU A 138 -4.82 12.06 -11.97
N LYS A 139 -4.66 13.39 -11.78
CA LYS A 139 -4.74 14.38 -12.86
C LYS A 139 -3.44 14.51 -13.65
N SER A 140 -2.36 13.91 -13.17
CA SER A 140 -1.02 14.01 -13.78
C SER A 140 -0.89 13.12 -15.01
N GLU A 141 -0.04 13.54 -15.95
CA GLU A 141 0.38 12.69 -17.09
C GLU A 141 1.11 11.44 -16.59
N ALA A 142 1.79 11.51 -15.44
CA ALA A 142 2.42 10.36 -14.79
C ALA A 142 1.41 9.26 -14.41
N PHE A 143 0.28 9.63 -13.80
CA PHE A 143 -0.77 8.66 -13.48
C PHE A 143 -1.43 8.07 -14.74
N LYS A 144 -1.68 8.89 -15.76
CA LYS A 144 -2.20 8.40 -17.05
C LYS A 144 -1.26 7.38 -17.67
N TRP A 145 0.04 7.70 -17.71
CA TRP A 145 1.06 6.80 -18.21
C TRP A 145 1.13 5.49 -17.42
N LEU A 146 1.16 5.57 -16.08
CA LEU A 146 1.17 4.40 -15.21
C LEU A 146 -0.09 3.52 -15.42
N SER A 147 -1.25 4.13 -15.57
CA SER A 147 -2.51 3.41 -15.78
C SER A 147 -2.52 2.58 -17.07
N LEU A 148 -1.77 3.00 -18.07
CA LEU A 148 -1.64 2.30 -19.36
C LEU A 148 -0.52 1.27 -19.35
N ASN A 149 0.61 1.58 -18.72
CA ASN A 149 1.88 0.88 -18.96
C ASN A 149 2.38 0.07 -17.75
N ALA A 150 1.96 0.40 -16.50
CA ALA A 150 2.55 -0.20 -15.31
C ALA A 150 2.44 -1.73 -15.24
N LYS A 151 1.36 -2.30 -15.81
CA LYS A 151 1.14 -3.75 -15.87
C LYS A 151 2.24 -4.49 -16.63
N ASP A 152 2.82 -3.87 -17.66
CA ASP A 152 3.87 -4.48 -18.48
C ASP A 152 5.17 -4.64 -17.70
N PHE A 153 5.32 -3.87 -16.62
CA PHE A 153 6.41 -3.97 -15.65
C PHE A 153 6.03 -4.75 -14.39
N GLY A 154 4.86 -5.39 -14.36
CA GLY A 154 4.38 -6.17 -13.22
C GLY A 154 3.75 -5.35 -12.09
N PHE A 155 3.49 -4.04 -12.28
CA PHE A 155 2.82 -3.22 -11.29
C PHE A 155 1.32 -3.11 -11.52
N ARG A 156 0.55 -3.14 -10.43
CA ARG A 156 -0.89 -2.89 -10.43
C ARG A 156 -1.26 -1.82 -9.41
N LEU A 157 -2.30 -1.06 -9.70
CA LEU A 157 -2.93 -0.14 -8.74
C LEU A 157 -3.73 -0.97 -7.74
N SER A 158 -3.31 -0.97 -6.45
CA SER A 158 -3.93 -1.83 -5.43
C SER A 158 -5.26 -1.30 -4.92
N TYR A 159 -5.41 0.02 -4.82
CA TYR A 159 -6.57 0.67 -4.22
C TYR A 159 -7.27 1.63 -5.20
N PRO A 160 -7.85 1.09 -6.31
CA PRO A 160 -8.67 1.89 -7.21
C PRO A 160 -9.96 2.37 -6.53
N LYS A 161 -10.67 3.32 -7.14
CA LYS A 161 -12.00 3.74 -6.67
C LYS A 161 -12.91 2.52 -6.55
N GLY A 162 -13.57 2.37 -5.39
CA GLY A 162 -14.47 1.24 -5.12
C GLY A 162 -13.76 -0.10 -4.91
N ASN A 163 -12.48 -0.10 -4.51
CA ASN A 163 -11.73 -1.33 -4.27
C ASN A 163 -12.38 -2.25 -3.23
N ARG A 164 -12.17 -3.56 -3.36
CA ARG A 164 -12.77 -4.61 -2.53
C ARG A 164 -12.36 -4.56 -1.04
N PHE A 165 -11.32 -3.82 -0.71
CA PHE A 165 -10.78 -3.76 0.64
C PHE A 165 -11.42 -2.67 1.49
N GLY A 166 -12.22 -1.76 0.89
CA GLY A 166 -12.82 -0.61 1.57
C GLY A 166 -11.82 0.45 1.98
N MET A 167 -10.63 0.43 1.35
CA MET A 167 -9.63 1.48 1.48
C MET A 167 -10.04 2.70 0.66
N VAL A 168 -9.57 3.87 1.05
CA VAL A 168 -9.68 5.06 0.20
C VAL A 168 -8.98 4.82 -1.13
N TYR A 169 -9.34 5.64 -2.11
CA TYR A 169 -8.67 5.64 -3.40
C TYR A 169 -7.23 6.16 -3.25
N GLU A 170 -6.25 5.40 -3.72
CA GLU A 170 -4.83 5.75 -3.62
C GLU A 170 -4.15 5.68 -5.00
N PRO A 171 -4.28 6.70 -5.86
CA PRO A 171 -3.71 6.69 -7.21
C PRO A 171 -2.18 6.59 -7.23
N TRP A 172 -1.53 6.91 -6.13
CA TRP A 172 -0.08 6.81 -5.96
C TRP A 172 0.41 5.40 -5.61
N HIS A 173 -0.45 4.49 -5.10
CA HIS A 173 -0.05 3.20 -4.51
C HIS A 173 -0.04 2.07 -5.54
N TRP A 174 1.17 1.63 -5.91
CA TRP A 174 1.40 0.59 -6.92
C TRP A 174 2.13 -0.60 -6.32
N PHE A 175 1.61 -1.81 -6.57
CA PHE A 175 2.15 -3.06 -6.05
C PHE A 175 2.74 -3.92 -7.17
N TYR A 176 4.00 -4.35 -7.00
CA TYR A 176 4.66 -5.28 -7.90
C TYR A 176 4.21 -6.72 -7.62
N ASP A 177 3.67 -7.37 -8.64
CA ASP A 177 3.22 -8.76 -8.61
C ASP A 177 3.69 -9.44 -9.91
N GLU A 178 4.53 -10.46 -9.77
CA GLU A 178 5.08 -11.22 -10.91
C GLU A 178 4.00 -11.85 -11.78
N THR A 179 2.85 -12.20 -11.20
CA THR A 179 1.73 -12.76 -11.96
C THR A 179 1.13 -11.75 -12.90
N THR A 180 1.13 -10.46 -12.56
CA THR A 180 0.69 -9.36 -13.41
C THR A 180 1.54 -9.27 -14.69
N GLN A 181 2.86 -9.37 -14.57
CA GLN A 181 3.79 -9.33 -15.71
C GLN A 181 3.63 -10.54 -16.62
N LYS A 182 3.43 -11.73 -16.06
CA LYS A 182 3.21 -12.96 -16.85
C LYS A 182 1.91 -12.89 -17.65
N ALA A 183 0.84 -12.35 -17.08
CA ALA A 183 -0.43 -12.16 -17.77
C ALA A 183 -0.29 -11.20 -18.97
N ALA A 184 0.39 -10.06 -18.78
CA ALA A 184 0.63 -9.10 -19.86
C ALA A 184 1.45 -9.69 -21.01
N SER A 185 2.43 -10.54 -20.71
CA SER A 185 3.25 -11.22 -21.73
C SER A 185 2.44 -12.25 -22.55
N LEU A 186 1.46 -12.91 -21.96
CA LEU A 186 0.57 -13.85 -22.64
C LEU A 186 -0.44 -13.13 -23.55
N ASP A 187 -0.96 -11.98 -23.13
CA ASP A 187 -1.86 -11.15 -23.93
C ASP A 187 -1.18 -10.66 -25.23
N LEU A 188 0.11 -10.29 -25.15
CA LEU A 188 0.91 -9.87 -26.30
C LEU A 188 1.24 -11.03 -27.26
N ALA A 189 1.40 -12.25 -26.74
CA ALA A 189 1.69 -13.44 -27.55
C ALA A 189 0.44 -14.01 -28.25
N SER A 190 -0.75 -13.63 -27.83
CA SER A 190 -2.05 -14.09 -28.35
C SER A 190 -2.77 -13.05 -29.25
N ALA A 191 -2.14 -11.89 -29.47
CA ALA A 191 -2.67 -10.89 -30.41
C ALA A 191 -2.42 -11.36 -31.87
N PRO A 192 -3.44 -11.39 -32.75
CA PRO A 192 -3.34 -11.86 -34.12
C PRO A 192 -2.48 -10.97 -35.00
#